data_6e4c5b5e0a8955b971f0be601ddcc719
#
_entry.id   6e4c5b5e0a8955b971f0be601ddcc719
#
_cell.length_a   1.000
_cell.length_b   1.000
_cell.length_c   1.000
_cell.angle_alpha   90.00
_cell.angle_beta   90.00
_cell.angle_gamma   90.00
#
_symmetry.space_group_name_H-M   'P 1'
#
loop_
_entity.id
_entity.type
_entity.pdbx_description
1 polymer ?
#
loop_
_entity_poly.entity_id
_entity_poly.type
_entity_poly.pdbx_seq_one_letter_code
_entity_poly.pdbx_strand_id
1 'polypeptide(L)'
;CYRMQKAGWKVYHLPDAWITHLGGQSKKKAPWQSQIEYCRSLYIFFKKNRSTFSYTMIRIVYVVKIMINLAANIMGNLSVLFLNKKLRYRLSTYFKLFLWHLLLCPDWMGLKPVKNKRRENHSQ
;
A
#
# COMPACT_ATOMS: atom_id res chain seq x y z
N CYS A 1 5.25 16.79 -0.77
CA CYS A 1 4.62 18.06 -1.19
C CYS A 1 3.63 18.63 -0.15
N TYR A 2 2.58 17.92 0.29
CA TYR A 2 1.54 18.45 1.21
C TYR A 2 2.10 19.12 2.49
N ARG A 3 3.03 18.47 3.21
CA ARG A 3 3.64 19.04 4.43
C ARG A 3 4.51 20.27 4.14
N MET A 4 5.18 20.31 3.00
CA MET A 4 5.98 21.46 2.56
C MET A 4 5.09 22.67 2.27
N GLN A 5 4.00 22.45 1.51
CA GLN A 5 3.02 23.51 1.23
C GLN A 5 2.38 24.04 2.53
N LYS A 6 2.02 23.15 3.47
CA LYS A 6 1.45 23.54 4.76
C LYS A 6 2.45 24.36 5.62
N ALA A 7 3.75 24.14 5.44
CA ALA A 7 4.83 24.91 6.08
C ALA A 7 5.20 26.19 5.31
N GLY A 8 4.42 26.60 4.29
CA GLY A 8 4.63 27.81 3.51
C GLY A 8 5.64 27.69 2.36
N TRP A 9 6.22 26.49 2.14
CA TRP A 9 7.17 26.26 1.05
C TRP A 9 6.43 26.12 -0.29
N LYS A 10 6.97 26.76 -1.32
CA LYS A 10 6.50 26.60 -2.70
C LYS A 10 7.02 25.27 -3.28
N VAL A 11 6.20 24.63 -4.09
CA VAL A 11 6.56 23.41 -4.81
C VAL A 11 6.50 23.71 -6.29
N TYR A 12 7.62 23.51 -6.98
CA TYR A 12 7.75 23.77 -8.41
C TYR A 12 7.88 22.45 -9.18
N HIS A 13 7.32 22.42 -10.37
CA HIS A 13 7.57 21.41 -11.37
C HIS A 13 8.61 21.93 -12.35
N LEU A 14 9.70 21.18 -12.55
CA LEU A 14 10.76 21.53 -13.50
C LEU A 14 10.57 20.66 -14.75
N PRO A 15 10.05 21.22 -15.86
CA PRO A 15 9.74 20.43 -17.05
C PRO A 15 10.99 19.86 -17.75
N ASP A 16 12.12 20.53 -17.61
CA ASP A 16 13.39 20.15 -18.25
C ASP A 16 14.17 19.08 -17.45
N ALA A 17 13.74 18.77 -16.22
CA ALA A 17 14.35 17.74 -15.38
C ALA A 17 13.55 16.44 -15.50
N TRP A 18 14.11 15.45 -16.15
CA TRP A 18 13.51 14.13 -16.31
C TRP A 18 14.39 13.02 -15.75
N ILE A 19 13.76 11.99 -15.22
CA ILE A 19 14.43 10.79 -14.71
C ILE A 19 13.75 9.54 -15.26
N THR A 20 14.52 8.52 -15.57
CA THR A 20 13.97 7.21 -15.91
C THR A 20 13.64 6.46 -14.63
N HIS A 21 12.35 6.28 -14.35
CA HIS A 21 11.88 5.52 -13.20
C HIS A 21 11.53 4.08 -13.60
N LEU A 22 12.37 3.12 -13.16
CA LEU A 22 12.11 1.69 -13.33
C LEU A 22 11.01 1.25 -12.36
N GLY A 23 9.76 1.51 -12.72
CA GLY A 23 8.60 1.26 -11.88
C GLY A 23 8.46 -0.19 -11.43
N GLY A 24 8.03 -0.39 -10.18
CA GLY A 24 7.61 -1.69 -9.69
C GLY A 24 8.70 -2.65 -9.22
N GLN A 25 9.98 -2.31 -9.25
CA GLN A 25 11.07 -3.20 -8.82
C GLN A 25 10.94 -3.60 -7.34
N SER A 26 10.62 -2.67 -6.45
CA SER A 26 10.38 -2.94 -5.04
C SER A 26 9.15 -3.82 -4.81
N LYS A 27 8.11 -3.67 -5.63
CA LYS A 27 6.89 -4.49 -5.56
C LYS A 27 7.12 -5.94 -5.99
N LYS A 28 8.10 -6.21 -6.87
CA LYS A 28 8.43 -7.58 -7.29
C LYS A 28 8.96 -8.43 -6.14
N LYS A 29 9.70 -7.84 -5.19
CA LYS A 29 10.30 -8.56 -4.04
C LYS A 29 9.30 -8.86 -2.92
N ALA A 30 8.33 -7.98 -2.67
CA ALA A 30 7.36 -8.12 -1.57
C ALA A 30 5.99 -7.51 -1.97
N PRO A 31 5.28 -8.13 -2.91
CA PRO A 31 4.17 -7.47 -3.57
C PRO A 31 2.93 -7.26 -2.69
N TRP A 32 2.53 -8.24 -1.88
CA TRP A 32 1.36 -8.07 -0.99
C TRP A 32 1.70 -7.18 0.22
N GLN A 33 2.93 -7.28 0.77
CA GLN A 33 3.38 -6.40 1.85
C GLN A 33 3.44 -4.94 1.37
N SER A 34 3.91 -4.69 0.14
CA SER A 34 3.92 -3.35 -0.45
C SER A 34 2.51 -2.75 -0.59
N GLN A 35 1.49 -3.58 -0.85
CA GLN A 35 0.10 -3.14 -0.88
C GLN A 35 -0.41 -2.77 0.52
N ILE A 36 -0.07 -3.55 1.54
CA ILE A 36 -0.39 -3.24 2.94
C ILE A 36 0.26 -1.91 3.35
N GLU A 37 1.55 -1.71 3.05
CA GLU A 37 2.23 -0.45 3.37
C GLU A 37 1.64 0.76 2.65
N TYR A 38 1.20 0.58 1.42
CA TYR A 38 0.48 1.63 0.70
C TYR A 38 -0.83 2.01 1.42
N CYS A 39 -1.66 1.03 1.77
CA CYS A 39 -2.90 1.28 2.50
C CYS A 39 -2.63 1.91 3.88
N ARG A 40 -1.64 1.41 4.61
CA ARG A 40 -1.22 1.95 5.91
C ARG A 40 -0.80 3.42 5.80
N SER A 41 0.08 3.73 4.87
CA SER A 41 0.56 5.10 4.63
C SER A 41 -0.58 6.05 4.27
N LEU A 42 -1.52 5.58 3.45
CA LEU A 42 -2.70 6.32 3.07
C LEU A 42 -3.60 6.61 4.28
N TYR A 43 -3.87 5.60 5.11
CA TYR A 43 -4.69 5.74 6.31
C TYR A 43 -4.07 6.66 7.35
N ILE A 44 -2.76 6.55 7.57
CA ILE A 44 -2.01 7.46 8.46
C ILE A 44 -2.09 8.90 7.93
N PHE A 45 -1.94 9.10 6.62
CA PHE A 45 -2.05 10.43 6.01
C PHE A 45 -3.43 11.04 6.24
N PHE A 46 -4.52 10.30 5.94
CA PHE A 46 -5.88 10.81 6.12
C PHE A 46 -6.20 11.05 7.60
N LYS A 47 -5.85 10.12 8.49
CA LYS A 47 -6.04 10.27 9.93
C LYS A 47 -5.34 11.53 10.48
N LYS A 48 -4.15 11.85 9.96
CA LYS A 48 -3.32 12.96 10.47
C LYS A 48 -3.64 14.31 9.84
N ASN A 49 -4.12 14.35 8.60
CA ASN A 49 -4.19 15.59 7.82
C ASN A 49 -5.60 15.93 7.32
N ARG A 50 -6.59 15.09 7.56
CA ARG A 50 -7.97 15.23 7.08
C ARG A 50 -8.96 15.00 8.22
N SER A 51 -10.26 15.28 7.95
CA SER A 51 -11.33 15.03 8.91
C SER A 51 -11.55 13.53 9.15
N THR A 52 -12.14 13.20 10.30
CA THR A 52 -12.55 11.82 10.63
C THR A 52 -13.49 11.25 9.56
N PHE A 53 -14.37 12.08 9.00
CA PHE A 53 -15.24 11.67 7.91
C PHE A 53 -14.45 11.21 6.68
N SER A 54 -13.47 12.01 6.22
CA SER A 54 -12.62 11.65 5.07
C SER A 54 -11.80 10.38 5.34
N TYR A 55 -11.32 10.20 6.58
CA TYR A 55 -10.61 8.98 6.97
C TYR A 55 -11.52 7.75 6.93
N THR A 56 -12.74 7.86 7.42
CA THR A 56 -13.72 6.75 7.40
C THR A 56 -14.12 6.42 5.97
N MET A 57 -14.40 7.43 5.15
CA MET A 57 -14.75 7.25 3.73
C MET A 57 -13.66 6.53 2.96
N ILE A 58 -12.40 6.93 3.10
CA ILE A 58 -11.30 6.25 2.38
C ILE A 58 -11.15 4.79 2.81
N ARG A 59 -11.36 4.46 4.09
CA ARG A 59 -11.35 3.07 4.56
C ARG A 59 -12.48 2.26 3.94
N ILE A 60 -13.69 2.78 3.92
CA ILE A 60 -14.86 2.11 3.31
C ILE A 60 -14.59 1.85 1.83
N VAL A 61 -14.16 2.87 1.07
CA VAL A 61 -13.84 2.74 -0.35
C VAL A 61 -12.79 1.64 -0.60
N TYR A 62 -11.75 1.57 0.23
CA TYR A 62 -10.72 0.54 0.07
C TYR A 62 -11.22 -0.87 0.42
N VAL A 63 -12.02 -1.01 1.47
CA VAL A 63 -12.64 -2.31 1.81
C VAL A 63 -13.56 -2.77 0.68
N VAL A 64 -14.44 -1.91 0.17
CA VAL A 64 -15.32 -2.23 -0.96
C VAL A 64 -14.50 -2.62 -2.19
N LYS A 65 -13.46 -1.85 -2.54
CA LYS A 65 -12.54 -2.18 -3.63
C LYS A 65 -11.90 -3.55 -3.46
N ILE A 66 -11.45 -3.90 -2.26
CA ILE A 66 -10.85 -5.21 -1.97
C ILE A 66 -11.88 -6.32 -2.12
N MET A 67 -13.09 -6.14 -1.63
CA MET A 67 -14.18 -7.11 -1.76
C MET A 67 -14.53 -7.39 -3.23
N ILE A 68 -14.69 -6.34 -4.04
CA ILE A 68 -14.97 -6.48 -5.47
C ILE A 68 -13.83 -7.23 -6.18
N ASN A 69 -12.58 -6.85 -5.91
CA ASN A 69 -11.43 -7.52 -6.52
C ASN A 69 -11.28 -8.96 -6.05
N LEU A 70 -11.58 -9.25 -4.79
CA LEU A 70 -11.56 -10.62 -4.24
C LEU A 70 -12.60 -11.48 -4.96
N ALA A 71 -13.85 -11.01 -5.07
CA ALA A 71 -14.92 -11.71 -5.77
C ALA A 71 -14.56 -11.96 -7.25
N ALA A 72 -14.07 -10.93 -7.97
CA ALA A 72 -13.65 -11.06 -9.36
C ALA A 72 -12.50 -12.08 -9.53
N ASN A 73 -11.52 -12.11 -8.60
CA ASN A 73 -10.43 -13.08 -8.66
C ASN A 73 -10.89 -14.50 -8.29
N ILE A 74 -11.87 -14.68 -7.41
CA ILE A 74 -12.48 -15.98 -7.14
C ILE A 74 -13.16 -16.49 -8.41
N MET A 75 -14.04 -15.69 -9.03
CA MET A 75 -14.72 -16.06 -10.27
C MET A 75 -13.74 -16.42 -11.38
N GLY A 76 -12.71 -15.58 -11.60
CA GLY A 76 -11.69 -15.84 -12.61
C GLY A 76 -10.87 -17.11 -12.34
N ASN A 77 -10.56 -17.43 -11.08
CA ASN A 77 -9.87 -18.68 -10.75
C ASN A 77 -10.76 -19.91 -10.95
N LEU A 78 -12.05 -19.83 -10.61
CA LEU A 78 -13.01 -20.89 -10.87
C LEU A 78 -13.15 -21.18 -12.37
N SER A 79 -13.26 -20.14 -13.21
CA SER A 79 -13.38 -20.29 -14.66
C SER A 79 -12.20 -21.02 -15.32
N VAL A 80 -10.99 -20.91 -14.72
CA VAL A 80 -9.78 -21.58 -15.24
C VAL A 80 -9.31 -22.74 -14.34
N LEU A 81 -10.18 -23.28 -13.49
CA LEU A 81 -9.91 -24.40 -12.58
C LEU A 81 -8.60 -24.25 -11.78
N PHE A 82 -8.27 -23.01 -11.36
CA PHE A 82 -7.05 -22.66 -10.63
C PHE A 82 -5.72 -22.96 -11.37
N LEU A 83 -5.74 -23.23 -12.65
CA LEU A 83 -4.53 -23.57 -13.44
C LEU A 83 -3.62 -22.36 -13.67
N ASN A 84 -4.16 -21.15 -13.65
CA ASN A 84 -3.41 -19.93 -13.93
C ASN A 84 -2.67 -19.40 -12.67
N LYS A 85 -1.34 -19.55 -12.65
CA LYS A 85 -0.46 -19.10 -11.55
C LYS A 85 -0.62 -17.59 -11.23
N LYS A 86 -0.83 -16.75 -12.24
CA LYS A 86 -0.99 -15.30 -12.07
C LYS A 86 -2.31 -14.94 -11.36
N LEU A 87 -3.40 -15.63 -11.70
CA LEU A 87 -4.71 -15.43 -11.04
C LEU A 87 -4.68 -15.94 -9.60
N ARG A 88 -4.10 -17.11 -9.34
CA ARG A 88 -3.91 -17.64 -7.98
C ARG A 88 -3.11 -16.69 -7.10
N TYR A 89 -2.05 -16.10 -7.66
CA TYR A 89 -1.23 -15.13 -6.95
C TYR A 89 -2.01 -13.85 -6.61
N ARG A 90 -2.80 -13.32 -7.56
CA ARG A 90 -3.69 -12.17 -7.32
C ARG A 90 -4.72 -12.47 -6.24
N LEU A 91 -5.37 -13.62 -6.29
CA LEU A 91 -6.33 -14.07 -5.28
C LEU A 91 -5.70 -14.09 -3.89
N SER A 92 -4.53 -14.71 -3.75
CA SER A 92 -3.76 -14.74 -2.49
C SER A 92 -3.44 -13.33 -1.98
N THR A 93 -3.09 -12.39 -2.86
CA THR A 93 -2.78 -11.00 -2.49
C THR A 93 -4.02 -10.29 -1.94
N TYR A 94 -5.16 -10.36 -2.64
CA TYR A 94 -6.39 -9.73 -2.17
C TYR A 94 -6.96 -10.39 -0.92
N PHE A 95 -6.82 -11.71 -0.78
CA PHE A 95 -7.20 -12.42 0.44
C PHE A 95 -6.38 -11.94 1.66
N LYS A 96 -5.05 -11.78 1.52
CA LYS A 96 -4.19 -11.25 2.59
C LYS A 96 -4.52 -9.79 2.93
N LEU A 97 -4.85 -8.97 1.94
CA LEU A 97 -5.31 -7.59 2.15
C LEU A 97 -6.65 -7.55 2.90
N PHE A 98 -7.59 -8.41 2.52
CA PHE A 98 -8.87 -8.55 3.21
C PHE A 98 -8.67 -8.98 4.66
N LEU A 99 -7.86 -10.00 4.90
CA LEU A 99 -7.52 -10.47 6.24
C LEU A 99 -6.87 -9.37 7.08
N TRP A 100 -5.97 -8.57 6.50
CA TRP A 100 -5.35 -7.44 7.18
C TRP A 100 -6.37 -6.40 7.63
N HIS A 101 -7.39 -6.09 6.82
CA HIS A 101 -8.48 -5.19 7.20
C HIS A 101 -9.38 -5.79 8.28
N LEU A 102 -9.68 -7.09 8.19
CA LEU A 102 -10.48 -7.82 9.16
C LEU A 102 -9.82 -7.85 10.55
N LEU A 103 -8.50 -8.01 10.59
CA LEU A 103 -7.68 -7.98 11.81
C LEU A 103 -7.38 -6.55 12.31
N LEU A 104 -8.13 -5.53 11.87
CA LEU A 104 -7.96 -4.13 12.25
C LEU A 104 -6.60 -3.52 11.90
N CYS A 105 -6.03 -3.93 10.80
CA CYS A 105 -4.79 -3.38 10.23
C CYS A 105 -3.54 -3.56 11.13
N PRO A 106 -3.18 -4.77 11.55
CA PRO A 106 -2.05 -4.99 12.43
C PRO A 106 -0.71 -4.61 11.80
N ASP A 107 0.22 -4.12 12.62
CA ASP A 107 1.52 -3.63 12.16
C ASP A 107 2.48 -4.75 11.73
N TRP A 108 2.34 -5.95 12.29
CA TRP A 108 3.22 -7.09 11.99
C TRP A 108 3.03 -7.70 10.61
N MET A 109 1.89 -7.46 9.92
CA MET A 109 1.61 -7.98 8.57
C MET A 109 2.28 -7.19 7.44
N GLY A 110 2.92 -6.06 7.71
CA GLY A 110 3.59 -5.21 6.71
C GLY A 110 5.02 -5.64 6.37
N LEU A 111 5.75 -4.71 5.75
CA LEU A 111 7.19 -4.86 5.57
C LEU A 111 7.89 -4.75 6.93
N LYS A 112 8.82 -5.66 7.20
CA LYS A 112 9.66 -5.54 8.39
C LYS A 112 10.44 -4.22 8.32
N PRO A 113 10.49 -3.43 9.40
CA PRO A 113 11.32 -2.22 9.42
C PRO A 113 12.77 -2.61 9.14
N VAL A 114 13.40 -1.91 8.19
CA VAL A 114 14.83 -2.07 7.94
C VAL A 114 15.55 -1.63 9.20
N LYS A 115 16.20 -2.57 9.91
CA LYS A 115 17.11 -2.23 11.01
C LYS A 115 18.20 -1.33 10.46
N ASN A 116 18.17 -0.05 10.85
CA ASN A 116 19.13 0.93 10.37
C ASN A 116 20.42 0.76 11.15
N LYS A 117 21.34 -0.09 10.64
CA LYS A 117 22.69 -0.33 11.20
C LYS A 117 23.50 0.97 11.37
N ARG A 118 23.07 2.09 10.76
CA ARG A 118 23.83 3.35 10.83
C ARG A 118 23.69 4.12 12.16
N ARG A 119 22.70 3.79 13.01
CA ARG A 119 22.53 4.49 14.29
C ARG A 119 23.42 3.94 15.41
N GLU A 120 23.94 2.74 15.26
CA GLU A 120 24.80 2.11 16.28
C GLU A 120 26.26 2.60 16.23
N ASN A 121 26.72 3.18 15.09
CA ASN A 121 28.11 3.63 14.93
C ASN A 121 28.36 5.09 15.31
N HIS A 122 27.37 5.85 15.76
CA HIS A 122 27.52 7.26 16.19
C HIS A 122 27.32 7.44 17.69
N SER A 123 27.24 6.37 18.46
CA SER A 123 27.10 6.38 19.93
C SER A 123 28.28 5.72 20.64
N GLN A 124 29.44 5.64 19.96
CA GLN A 124 30.74 5.31 20.61
C GLN A 124 31.69 6.49 20.49
#